data_2a0572e3a4c80dbadbb2c435fc708633
#
_entry.id   2a0572e3a4c80dbadbb2c435fc708633
#
_cell.length_a   1.000
_cell.length_b   1.000
_cell.length_c   1.000
_cell.angle_alpha   90.00
_cell.angle_beta   90.00
_cell.angle_gamma   90.00
#
_symmetry.space_group_name_H-M   'P 1'
#
loop_
_entity.id
_entity.type
_entity.pdbx_description
1 polymer ?
#
loop_
_entity_poly.entity_id
_entity_poly.type
_entity_poly.pdbx_seq_one_letter_code
_entity_poly.pdbx_strand_id
1 'polypeptide(L)'
;HFGHQTRRWNPKMKRYIFTERNGIYIIDLQQSLDYIDRAYEFIKETVAHGGTILYVGTKKQAQEVIAEQAGRVGMPYVNQRWLGGMLTNFSTVFKRLQRLKELEEIDFSDVAGSGMTKRELLQMRRERDKLDRTLGGIRHMSKVPSAVWVIDTKKEHIAVAEARKLGIPVVAILDTNCDPDEVNYPIPGNDDAIRSVALLTRVVADAVADGLMSRSGAGDGDEKPSTDDLTGNEPLAEWERELAQHEGPAAEIEATDGEAPVISEGATANGSSAEAPQADAAPADAAPADATQSEVAQAEVEREEAAPAEAAQPEPVAAGSQAETASDTAE
;
A
#
# COMPACT_ATOMS: atom_id res chain seq x y z
N HIS A 1 -7.15 -20.80 -14.72
CA HIS A 1 -7.80 -21.91 -14.01
C HIS A 1 -6.80 -22.96 -13.48
N PHE A 2 -5.55 -22.94 -13.85
CA PHE A 2 -4.54 -23.82 -13.27
C PHE A 2 -4.07 -23.28 -11.94
N GLY A 3 -4.18 -24.09 -10.89
CA GLY A 3 -3.66 -23.78 -9.58
C GLY A 3 -2.27 -24.37 -9.35
N HIS A 4 -1.85 -24.43 -8.09
CA HIS A 4 -0.58 -25.02 -7.70
C HIS A 4 -0.61 -26.56 -7.72
N GLN A 5 0.59 -27.14 -7.56
CA GLN A 5 0.76 -28.59 -7.41
C GLN A 5 -0.01 -29.10 -6.17
N THR A 6 -0.56 -30.32 -6.29
CA THR A 6 -1.39 -30.95 -5.24
C THR A 6 -0.73 -31.02 -3.88
N ARG A 7 0.60 -31.12 -3.78
CA ARG A 7 1.30 -31.17 -2.50
C ARG A 7 1.39 -29.81 -1.77
N ARG A 8 1.08 -28.69 -2.45
CA ARG A 8 1.17 -27.32 -1.90
C ARG A 8 -0.17 -26.68 -1.59
N TRP A 9 -1.24 -27.43 -1.70
CA TRP A 9 -2.58 -26.91 -1.54
C TRP A 9 -3.00 -26.67 -0.09
N ASN A 10 -4.00 -25.82 0.10
CA ASN A 10 -4.67 -25.65 1.38
C ASN A 10 -6.01 -26.44 1.34
N PRO A 11 -6.29 -27.33 2.33
CA PRO A 11 -7.53 -28.08 2.38
C PRO A 11 -8.81 -27.24 2.35
N LYS A 12 -8.76 -26.00 2.88
CA LYS A 12 -9.90 -25.07 2.86
C LYS A 12 -10.27 -24.61 1.45
N MET A 13 -9.34 -24.69 0.50
CA MET A 13 -9.57 -24.37 -0.91
C MET A 13 -10.35 -25.46 -1.66
N LYS A 14 -10.61 -26.62 -1.04
CA LYS A 14 -11.33 -27.74 -1.68
C LYS A 14 -12.64 -27.31 -2.34
N ARG A 15 -13.35 -26.37 -1.74
CA ARG A 15 -14.65 -25.86 -2.25
C ARG A 15 -14.54 -25.12 -3.59
N TYR A 16 -13.35 -24.63 -3.96
CA TYR A 16 -13.10 -23.89 -5.20
C TYR A 16 -12.40 -24.72 -6.28
N ILE A 17 -12.09 -25.98 -5.96
CA ILE A 17 -11.38 -26.88 -6.88
C ILE A 17 -12.41 -27.70 -7.64
N PHE A 18 -12.34 -27.64 -8.98
CA PHE A 18 -13.18 -28.42 -9.87
C PHE A 18 -12.66 -29.85 -10.00
N THR A 19 -11.37 -30.03 -10.31
CA THR A 19 -10.75 -31.34 -10.52
C THR A 19 -9.23 -31.26 -10.36
N GLU A 20 -8.59 -32.43 -10.44
CA GLU A 20 -7.14 -32.57 -10.50
C GLU A 20 -6.73 -33.20 -11.84
N ARG A 21 -5.65 -32.69 -12.44
CA ARG A 21 -5.05 -33.24 -13.64
C ARG A 21 -3.53 -33.13 -13.58
N ASN A 22 -2.85 -34.25 -13.77
CA ASN A 22 -1.38 -34.33 -13.77
C ASN A 22 -0.71 -33.74 -12.52
N GLY A 23 -1.29 -33.94 -11.33
CA GLY A 23 -0.75 -33.41 -10.08
C GLY A 23 -0.92 -31.91 -9.90
N ILE A 24 -1.81 -31.26 -10.66
CA ILE A 24 -2.13 -29.84 -10.57
C ILE A 24 -3.65 -29.71 -10.37
N TYR A 25 -4.07 -28.88 -9.44
CA TYR A 25 -5.47 -28.57 -9.24
C TYR A 25 -5.99 -27.60 -10.30
N ILE A 26 -7.24 -27.81 -10.71
CA ILE A 26 -7.96 -26.93 -11.62
C ILE A 26 -9.05 -26.21 -10.82
N ILE A 27 -9.03 -24.88 -10.87
CA ILE A 27 -9.98 -24.02 -10.18
C ILE A 27 -11.29 -23.97 -10.95
N ASP A 28 -12.42 -23.98 -10.27
CA ASP A 28 -13.75 -23.83 -10.81
C ASP A 28 -14.03 -22.38 -11.23
N LEU A 29 -14.05 -22.13 -12.53
CA LEU A 29 -14.25 -20.80 -13.09
C LEU A 29 -15.70 -20.32 -13.00
N GLN A 30 -16.70 -21.21 -12.87
CA GLN A 30 -18.07 -20.78 -12.69
C GLN A 30 -18.23 -20.11 -11.34
N GLN A 31 -17.71 -20.74 -10.28
CA GLN A 31 -17.67 -20.11 -8.97
C GLN A 31 -16.84 -18.83 -8.97
N SER A 32 -15.69 -18.82 -9.69
CA SER A 32 -14.86 -17.62 -9.76
C SER A 32 -15.62 -16.42 -10.30
N LEU A 33 -16.52 -16.63 -11.29
CA LEU A 33 -17.33 -15.56 -11.86
C LEU A 33 -18.25 -14.92 -10.81
N ASP A 34 -18.97 -15.75 -10.04
CA ASP A 34 -19.87 -15.26 -8.98
C ASP A 34 -19.11 -14.44 -7.91
N TYR A 35 -17.88 -14.84 -7.59
CA TYR A 35 -17.03 -14.10 -6.64
C TYR A 35 -16.46 -12.82 -7.23
N ILE A 36 -16.16 -12.80 -8.53
CA ILE A 36 -15.75 -11.59 -9.25
C ILE A 36 -16.87 -10.56 -9.22
N ASP A 37 -18.10 -10.96 -9.54
CA ASP A 37 -19.26 -10.05 -9.57
C ASP A 37 -19.50 -9.42 -8.19
N ARG A 38 -19.45 -10.21 -7.11
CA ARG A 38 -19.57 -9.71 -5.74
C ARG A 38 -18.46 -8.74 -5.36
N ALA A 39 -17.23 -9.04 -5.75
CA ALA A 39 -16.09 -8.18 -5.50
C ALA A 39 -16.20 -6.88 -6.31
N TYR A 40 -16.67 -6.96 -7.54
CA TYR A 40 -16.91 -5.82 -8.43
C TYR A 40 -17.91 -4.84 -7.83
N GLU A 41 -19.09 -5.34 -7.42
CA GLU A 41 -20.14 -4.52 -6.79
C GLU A 41 -19.62 -3.85 -5.51
N PHE A 42 -18.95 -4.60 -4.64
CA PHE A 42 -18.36 -4.06 -3.41
C PHE A 42 -17.35 -2.94 -3.69
N ILE A 43 -16.44 -3.13 -4.66
CA ILE A 43 -15.42 -2.13 -5.01
C ILE A 43 -16.08 -0.88 -5.59
N LYS A 44 -17.02 -1.07 -6.53
CA LYS A 44 -17.78 0.03 -7.16
C LYS A 44 -18.50 0.86 -6.10
N GLU A 45 -19.22 0.23 -5.18
CA GLU A 45 -19.95 0.90 -4.11
C GLU A 45 -18.99 1.64 -3.16
N THR A 46 -17.90 0.99 -2.74
CA THR A 46 -16.88 1.61 -1.88
C THR A 46 -16.30 2.88 -2.49
N VAL A 47 -16.00 2.86 -3.80
CA VAL A 47 -15.45 4.01 -4.51
C VAL A 47 -16.50 5.08 -4.78
N ALA A 48 -17.74 4.72 -5.07
CA ALA A 48 -18.87 5.65 -5.20
C ALA A 48 -19.06 6.48 -3.93
N HIS A 49 -18.89 5.88 -2.76
CA HIS A 49 -18.90 6.57 -1.45
C HIS A 49 -17.59 7.32 -1.13
N GLY A 50 -16.69 7.49 -2.09
CA GLY A 50 -15.43 8.21 -1.91
C GLY A 50 -14.31 7.42 -1.23
N GLY A 51 -14.46 6.10 -1.15
CA GLY A 51 -13.42 5.20 -0.65
C GLY A 51 -12.22 5.09 -1.61
N THR A 52 -11.08 4.75 -1.05
CA THR A 52 -9.83 4.53 -1.80
C THR A 52 -9.45 3.06 -1.72
N ILE A 53 -9.08 2.47 -2.85
CA ILE A 53 -8.63 1.07 -2.94
C ILE A 53 -7.10 1.06 -3.07
N LEU A 54 -6.41 0.32 -2.19
CA LEU A 54 -4.97 0.12 -2.27
C LEU A 54 -4.66 -1.18 -3.01
N TYR A 55 -3.90 -1.08 -4.09
CA TYR A 55 -3.47 -2.24 -4.88
C TYR A 55 -2.14 -2.78 -4.35
N VAL A 56 -2.09 -4.08 -4.03
CA VAL A 56 -0.90 -4.74 -3.47
C VAL A 56 -0.54 -5.98 -4.26
N GLY A 57 0.70 -6.04 -4.73
CA GLY A 57 1.24 -7.23 -5.38
C GLY A 57 2.71 -7.06 -5.71
N THR A 58 3.54 -7.70 -4.91
CA THR A 58 5.01 -7.65 -5.06
C THR A 58 5.56 -8.80 -5.89
N LYS A 59 4.68 -9.68 -6.39
CA LYS A 59 5.04 -10.78 -7.27
C LYS A 59 5.51 -10.21 -8.62
N LYS A 60 6.61 -10.72 -9.18
CA LYS A 60 7.17 -10.21 -10.46
C LYS A 60 6.13 -10.14 -11.57
N GLN A 61 5.23 -11.13 -11.61
CA GLN A 61 4.14 -11.22 -12.60
C GLN A 61 3.06 -10.14 -12.42
N ALA A 62 2.96 -9.56 -11.22
CA ALA A 62 1.95 -8.58 -10.86
C ALA A 62 2.45 -7.13 -10.86
N GLN A 63 3.76 -6.91 -10.71
CA GLN A 63 4.35 -5.59 -10.46
C GLN A 63 4.00 -4.55 -11.51
N GLU A 64 4.12 -4.89 -12.78
CA GLU A 64 3.86 -4.01 -13.91
C GLU A 64 2.36 -3.77 -14.08
N VAL A 65 1.58 -4.84 -14.04
CA VAL A 65 0.12 -4.80 -14.17
C VAL A 65 -0.52 -3.94 -13.10
N ILE A 66 -0.07 -4.06 -11.84
CA ILE A 66 -0.59 -3.25 -10.73
C ILE A 66 -0.27 -1.77 -10.95
N ALA A 67 0.97 -1.43 -11.32
CA ALA A 67 1.35 -0.04 -11.56
C ALA A 67 0.54 0.58 -12.70
N GLU A 68 0.34 -0.16 -13.79
CA GLU A 68 -0.45 0.27 -14.94
C GLU A 68 -1.91 0.48 -14.58
N GLN A 69 -2.56 -0.54 -14.01
CA GLN A 69 -4.01 -0.49 -13.77
C GLN A 69 -4.38 0.46 -12.62
N ALA A 70 -3.59 0.50 -11.54
CA ALA A 70 -3.81 1.47 -10.47
C ALA A 70 -3.55 2.90 -10.94
N GLY A 71 -2.51 3.11 -11.76
CA GLY A 71 -2.22 4.40 -12.39
C GLY A 71 -3.35 4.88 -13.30
N ARG A 72 -3.98 3.98 -14.07
CA ARG A 72 -5.13 4.27 -14.94
C ARG A 72 -6.31 4.88 -14.18
N VAL A 73 -6.56 4.41 -12.97
CA VAL A 73 -7.71 4.85 -12.14
C VAL A 73 -7.31 5.80 -11.01
N GLY A 74 -6.04 6.22 -10.95
CA GLY A 74 -5.55 7.17 -9.93
C GLY A 74 -5.56 6.62 -8.50
N MET A 75 -5.50 5.29 -8.33
CA MET A 75 -5.50 4.65 -7.02
C MET A 75 -4.08 4.33 -6.54
N PRO A 76 -3.84 4.34 -5.21
CA PRO A 76 -2.53 4.01 -4.65
C PRO A 76 -2.19 2.53 -4.86
N TYR A 77 -0.88 2.24 -4.98
CA TYR A 77 -0.41 0.87 -5.15
C TYR A 77 0.95 0.59 -4.50
N VAL A 78 1.21 -0.67 -4.21
CA VAL A 78 2.49 -1.19 -3.73
C VAL A 78 2.87 -2.40 -4.57
N ASN A 79 3.90 -2.24 -5.43
CA ASN A 79 4.32 -3.26 -6.37
C ASN A 79 5.74 -3.80 -6.15
N GLN A 80 6.55 -3.21 -5.24
CA GLN A 80 7.93 -3.66 -5.03
C GLN A 80 8.08 -4.52 -3.78
N ARG A 81 7.80 -3.95 -2.63
CA ARG A 81 7.90 -4.64 -1.35
C ARG A 81 6.95 -4.02 -0.34
N TRP A 82 6.18 -4.85 0.33
CA TRP A 82 5.42 -4.41 1.49
C TRP A 82 6.36 -4.15 2.67
N LEU A 83 6.28 -2.97 3.26
CA LEU A 83 7.00 -2.62 4.47
C LEU A 83 6.08 -2.86 5.66
N GLY A 84 6.57 -3.58 6.68
CA GLY A 84 5.77 -3.78 7.90
C GLY A 84 5.35 -2.46 8.52
N GLY A 85 4.08 -2.33 8.88
CA GLY A 85 3.51 -1.11 9.45
C GLY A 85 2.97 -0.11 8.42
N MET A 86 2.87 -0.47 7.13
CA MET A 86 2.36 0.45 6.11
C MET A 86 0.93 0.92 6.36
N LEU A 87 0.10 0.08 6.95
CA LEU A 87 -1.26 0.43 7.36
C LEU A 87 -1.34 0.71 8.86
N THR A 88 -0.79 -0.16 9.69
CA THR A 88 -0.88 -0.07 11.15
C THR A 88 -0.08 1.06 11.77
N ASN A 89 1.00 1.50 11.10
CA ASN A 89 1.82 2.64 11.51
C ASN A 89 1.91 3.69 10.40
N PHE A 90 0.76 4.04 9.83
CA PHE A 90 0.67 4.97 8.70
C PHE A 90 1.27 6.35 9.00
N SER A 91 1.23 6.81 10.25
CA SER A 91 1.83 8.09 10.64
C SER A 91 3.34 8.16 10.37
N THR A 92 4.05 7.05 10.60
CA THR A 92 5.49 6.95 10.29
C THR A 92 5.73 6.86 8.78
N VAL A 93 4.89 6.13 8.06
CA VAL A 93 4.95 6.05 6.59
C VAL A 93 4.69 7.43 5.98
N PHE A 94 3.72 8.16 6.49
CA PHE A 94 3.39 9.52 6.03
C PHE A 94 4.58 10.49 6.20
N LYS A 95 5.31 10.42 7.32
CA LYS A 95 6.56 11.20 7.48
C LYS A 95 7.61 10.85 6.43
N ARG A 96 7.70 9.58 6.02
CA ARG A 96 8.59 9.17 4.93
C ARG A 96 8.13 9.66 3.56
N LEU A 97 6.82 9.74 3.33
CA LEU A 97 6.25 10.35 2.12
C LEU A 97 6.52 11.86 2.07
N GLN A 98 6.42 12.56 3.20
CA GLN A 98 6.83 13.97 3.29
C GLN A 98 8.32 14.14 2.95
N ARG A 99 9.16 13.27 3.51
CA ARG A 99 10.60 13.28 3.20
C ARG A 99 10.87 13.01 1.71
N LEU A 100 10.11 12.14 1.07
CA LEU A 100 10.21 11.92 -0.37
C LEU A 100 9.89 13.21 -1.16
N LYS A 101 8.82 13.93 -0.79
CA LYS A 101 8.47 15.21 -1.41
C LYS A 101 9.57 16.26 -1.27
N GLU A 102 10.13 16.41 -0.05
CA GLU A 102 11.28 17.30 0.20
C GLU A 102 12.48 16.97 -0.70
N LEU A 103 12.76 15.66 -0.89
CA LEU A 103 13.85 15.23 -1.74
C LEU A 103 13.54 15.41 -3.24
N GLU A 104 12.29 15.40 -3.65
CA GLU A 104 11.87 15.68 -5.04
C GLU A 104 11.98 17.15 -5.39
N GLU A 105 11.87 18.07 -4.42
CA GLU A 105 12.02 19.51 -4.60
C GLU A 105 13.49 19.95 -4.77
N ILE A 106 14.44 19.09 -4.40
CA ILE A 106 15.88 19.40 -4.49
C ILE A 106 16.37 19.22 -5.92
N ASP A 107 16.95 20.25 -6.50
CA ASP A 107 17.68 20.13 -7.77
C ASP A 107 19.07 19.51 -7.55
N PHE A 108 19.21 18.25 -7.94
CA PHE A 108 20.46 17.50 -7.81
C PHE A 108 21.51 17.86 -8.88
N SER A 109 21.17 18.66 -9.86
CA SER A 109 22.10 19.11 -10.92
C SER A 109 22.85 20.38 -10.53
N ASP A 110 22.24 21.24 -9.70
CA ASP A 110 22.86 22.49 -9.25
C ASP A 110 23.58 22.34 -7.89
N VAL A 111 24.87 22.01 -7.98
CA VAL A 111 25.76 21.90 -6.81
C VAL A 111 26.09 23.28 -6.20
N ALA A 112 26.14 24.32 -7.05
CA ALA A 112 26.54 25.65 -6.61
C ALA A 112 25.40 26.38 -5.87
N GLY A 113 24.17 26.25 -6.37
CA GLY A 113 23.01 26.89 -5.76
C GLY A 113 22.47 26.16 -4.52
N SER A 114 22.72 24.85 -4.39
CA SER A 114 22.25 24.07 -3.25
C SER A 114 23.04 24.27 -1.96
N GLY A 115 24.28 24.84 -2.03
CA GLY A 115 25.18 24.99 -0.89
C GLY A 115 25.67 23.67 -0.29
N MET A 116 25.39 22.53 -0.93
CA MET A 116 25.69 21.17 -0.46
C MET A 116 26.91 20.61 -1.22
N THR A 117 27.59 19.67 -0.57
CA THR A 117 28.69 18.94 -1.24
C THR A 117 28.12 17.91 -2.25
N LYS A 118 28.90 17.60 -3.30
CA LYS A 118 28.55 16.55 -4.27
C LYS A 118 28.23 15.20 -3.62
N ARG A 119 28.90 14.89 -2.51
CA ARG A 119 28.70 13.66 -1.75
C ARG A 119 27.32 13.64 -1.08
N GLU A 120 26.92 14.74 -0.47
CA GLU A 120 25.61 14.87 0.17
C GLU A 120 24.48 14.80 -0.85
N LEU A 121 24.58 15.51 -1.97
CA LEU A 121 23.61 15.43 -3.06
C LEU A 121 23.48 14.02 -3.62
N LEU A 122 24.57 13.29 -3.79
CA LEU A 122 24.54 11.90 -4.23
C LEU A 122 23.86 10.99 -3.19
N GLN A 123 24.09 11.23 -1.90
CA GLN A 123 23.45 10.46 -0.83
C GLN A 123 21.94 10.73 -0.80
N MET A 124 21.50 11.99 -0.90
CA MET A 124 20.08 12.37 -0.96
C MET A 124 19.39 11.81 -2.21
N ARG A 125 20.05 11.85 -3.37
CA ARG A 125 19.54 11.21 -4.58
C ARG A 125 19.31 9.72 -4.41
N ARG A 126 20.25 9.01 -3.80
CA ARG A 126 20.11 7.57 -3.50
C ARG A 126 18.97 7.31 -2.50
N GLU A 127 18.79 8.19 -1.53
CA GLU A 127 17.67 8.13 -0.57
C GLU A 127 16.33 8.34 -1.30
N ARG A 128 16.23 9.37 -2.13
CA ARG A 128 15.05 9.64 -2.98
C ARG A 128 14.70 8.42 -3.85
N ASP A 129 15.69 7.91 -4.61
CA ASP A 129 15.47 6.78 -5.52
C ASP A 129 15.03 5.50 -4.78
N LYS A 130 15.51 5.30 -3.55
CA LYS A 130 15.09 4.20 -2.68
C LYS A 130 13.66 4.39 -2.17
N LEU A 131 13.31 5.59 -1.73
CA LEU A 131 11.96 5.91 -1.23
C LEU A 131 10.95 5.87 -2.38
N ASP A 132 11.27 6.45 -3.52
CA ASP A 132 10.41 6.43 -4.71
C ASP A 132 10.12 5.00 -5.17
N ARG A 133 11.10 4.13 -5.21
CA ARG A 133 10.89 2.72 -5.55
C ARG A 133 9.95 2.01 -4.59
N THR A 134 10.01 2.31 -3.29
CA THR A 134 9.24 1.56 -2.27
C THR A 134 7.91 2.20 -1.92
N LEU A 135 7.81 3.52 -1.98
CA LEU A 135 6.64 4.29 -1.55
C LEU A 135 6.03 5.15 -2.66
N GLY A 136 6.66 5.21 -3.83
CA GLY A 136 6.21 6.05 -4.94
C GLY A 136 4.76 5.82 -5.35
N GLY A 137 4.29 4.58 -5.33
CA GLY A 137 2.90 4.25 -5.66
C GLY A 137 1.86 4.73 -4.65
N ILE A 138 2.26 5.08 -3.43
CA ILE A 138 1.36 5.60 -2.39
C ILE A 138 1.60 7.08 -2.06
N ARG A 139 2.36 7.82 -2.90
CA ARG A 139 2.77 9.21 -2.65
C ARG A 139 1.61 10.17 -2.39
N HIS A 140 0.45 9.93 -2.99
CA HIS A 140 -0.74 10.76 -2.86
C HIS A 140 -1.70 10.30 -1.75
N MET A 141 -1.37 9.23 -1.05
CA MET A 141 -2.21 8.69 0.00
C MET A 141 -2.07 9.52 1.27
N SER A 142 -3.16 10.15 1.70
CA SER A 142 -3.21 10.98 2.92
C SER A 142 -3.85 10.27 4.12
N LYS A 143 -4.61 9.21 3.87
CA LYS A 143 -5.31 8.41 4.87
C LYS A 143 -5.24 6.93 4.55
N VAL A 144 -5.56 6.09 5.50
CA VAL A 144 -5.64 4.64 5.35
C VAL A 144 -6.72 4.29 4.32
N PRO A 145 -6.51 3.31 3.41
CA PRO A 145 -7.46 2.95 2.36
C PRO A 145 -8.73 2.31 2.93
N SER A 146 -9.83 2.42 2.18
CA SER A 146 -11.11 1.83 2.54
C SER A 146 -11.20 0.33 2.25
N ALA A 147 -10.44 -0.17 1.27
CA ALA A 147 -10.28 -1.58 0.98
C ALA A 147 -8.91 -1.85 0.35
N VAL A 148 -8.48 -3.10 0.36
CA VAL A 148 -7.19 -3.53 -0.20
C VAL A 148 -7.44 -4.62 -1.24
N TRP A 149 -6.86 -4.44 -2.44
CA TRP A 149 -6.76 -5.47 -3.48
C TRP A 149 -5.42 -6.18 -3.38
N VAL A 150 -5.41 -7.49 -3.17
CA VAL A 150 -4.16 -8.27 -2.93
C VAL A 150 -4.01 -9.37 -3.98
N ILE A 151 -2.81 -9.45 -4.55
CA ILE A 151 -2.41 -10.56 -5.42
C ILE A 151 -1.45 -11.45 -4.64
N ASP A 152 -1.84 -12.72 -4.45
CA ASP A 152 -1.11 -13.72 -3.65
C ASP A 152 -1.08 -13.38 -2.14
N THR A 153 -2.13 -13.77 -1.42
CA THR A 153 -2.23 -13.55 0.04
C THR A 153 -1.14 -14.26 0.84
N LYS A 154 -0.61 -15.36 0.33
CA LYS A 154 0.47 -16.11 0.99
C LYS A 154 1.79 -15.33 0.99
N LYS A 155 2.07 -14.62 -0.09
CA LYS A 155 3.25 -13.76 -0.20
C LYS A 155 3.06 -12.46 0.58
N GLU A 156 1.89 -11.86 0.45
CA GLU A 156 1.55 -10.58 1.06
C GLU A 156 0.86 -10.75 2.43
N HIS A 157 1.19 -11.82 3.17
CA HIS A 157 0.56 -12.16 4.45
C HIS A 157 0.65 -11.02 5.49
N ILE A 158 1.71 -10.19 5.44
CA ILE A 158 1.86 -9.03 6.34
C ILE A 158 0.81 -7.97 6.00
N ALA A 159 0.58 -7.69 4.71
CA ALA A 159 -0.43 -6.73 4.26
C ALA A 159 -1.84 -7.18 4.67
N VAL A 160 -2.15 -8.45 4.47
CA VAL A 160 -3.43 -9.06 4.87
C VAL A 160 -3.62 -8.99 6.39
N ALA A 161 -2.59 -9.35 7.18
CA ALA A 161 -2.65 -9.28 8.64
C ALA A 161 -2.86 -7.85 9.15
N GLU A 162 -2.19 -6.86 8.56
CA GLU A 162 -2.36 -5.45 8.91
C GLU A 162 -3.75 -4.93 8.54
N ALA A 163 -4.26 -5.26 7.35
CA ALA A 163 -5.61 -4.88 6.92
C ALA A 163 -6.67 -5.46 7.88
N ARG A 164 -6.57 -6.75 8.21
CA ARG A 164 -7.46 -7.42 9.18
C ARG A 164 -7.41 -6.77 10.56
N LYS A 165 -6.22 -6.42 11.05
CA LYS A 165 -6.05 -5.75 12.34
C LYS A 165 -6.76 -4.39 12.42
N LEU A 166 -6.85 -3.69 11.29
CA LEU A 166 -7.54 -2.40 11.17
C LEU A 166 -9.01 -2.54 10.75
N GLY A 167 -9.50 -3.75 10.52
CA GLY A 167 -10.86 -3.98 10.03
C GLY A 167 -11.08 -3.54 8.59
N ILE A 168 -10.02 -3.40 7.78
CA ILE A 168 -10.11 -3.02 6.38
C ILE A 168 -10.45 -4.26 5.56
N PRO A 169 -11.52 -4.24 4.76
CA PRO A 169 -11.88 -5.36 3.90
C PRO A 169 -10.81 -5.65 2.87
N VAL A 170 -10.51 -6.95 2.72
CA VAL A 170 -9.52 -7.47 1.77
C VAL A 170 -10.23 -8.19 0.64
N VAL A 171 -9.97 -7.75 -0.58
CA VAL A 171 -10.34 -8.43 -1.82
C VAL A 171 -9.07 -9.06 -2.37
N ALA A 172 -9.06 -10.35 -2.69
CA ALA A 172 -7.83 -10.99 -3.12
C ALA A 172 -8.03 -12.12 -4.13
N ILE A 173 -7.03 -12.30 -4.99
CA ILE A 173 -6.90 -13.51 -5.80
C ILE A 173 -6.40 -14.64 -4.90
N LEU A 174 -7.11 -15.74 -4.89
CA LEU A 174 -6.77 -16.93 -4.13
C LEU A 174 -6.44 -18.09 -5.04
N ASP A 175 -5.19 -18.49 -5.06
CA ASP A 175 -4.78 -19.77 -5.64
C ASP A 175 -4.97 -20.91 -4.64
N THR A 176 -4.81 -22.13 -5.05
CA THR A 176 -5.05 -23.37 -4.29
C THR A 176 -4.20 -23.52 -3.02
N ASN A 177 -3.15 -22.72 -2.85
CA ASN A 177 -2.25 -22.69 -1.68
C ASN A 177 -2.61 -21.64 -0.62
N CYS A 178 -3.61 -20.78 -0.89
CA CYS A 178 -4.03 -19.68 -0.01
C CYS A 178 -5.07 -20.11 1.03
N ASP A 179 -5.27 -19.28 2.07
CA ASP A 179 -6.34 -19.47 3.06
C ASP A 179 -7.51 -18.51 2.74
N PRO A 180 -8.68 -19.03 2.36
CA PRO A 180 -9.83 -18.19 2.04
C PRO A 180 -10.45 -17.48 3.26
N ASP A 181 -10.19 -17.95 4.48
CA ASP A 181 -10.73 -17.33 5.69
C ASP A 181 -9.99 -16.07 6.12
N GLU A 182 -8.88 -15.75 5.44
CA GLU A 182 -8.10 -14.53 5.68
C GLU A 182 -8.64 -13.32 4.93
N VAL A 183 -9.55 -13.50 3.98
CA VAL A 183 -10.05 -12.44 3.10
C VAL A 183 -11.56 -12.32 3.15
N ASN A 184 -12.07 -11.11 2.89
CA ASN A 184 -13.51 -10.83 2.90
C ASN A 184 -14.16 -11.16 1.56
N TYR A 185 -13.47 -10.86 0.46
CA TYR A 185 -13.92 -11.10 -0.91
C TYR A 185 -12.91 -11.97 -1.65
N PRO A 186 -13.01 -13.29 -1.50
CA PRO A 186 -12.10 -14.22 -2.18
C PRO A 186 -12.46 -14.34 -3.66
N ILE A 187 -11.48 -14.21 -4.55
CA ILE A 187 -11.63 -14.50 -5.98
C ILE A 187 -10.74 -15.69 -6.31
N PRO A 188 -11.31 -16.90 -6.45
CA PRO A 188 -10.52 -18.07 -6.82
C PRO A 188 -9.91 -17.89 -8.21
N GLY A 189 -8.59 -17.98 -8.31
CA GLY A 189 -7.89 -17.74 -9.55
C GLY A 189 -6.40 -18.03 -9.46
N ASN A 190 -5.76 -18.15 -10.63
CA ASN A 190 -4.32 -18.32 -10.71
C ASN A 190 -3.61 -16.97 -10.49
N ASP A 191 -2.70 -16.93 -9.55
CA ASP A 191 -1.92 -15.74 -9.17
C ASP A 191 -0.49 -15.74 -9.76
N ASP A 192 -0.07 -16.82 -10.45
CA ASP A 192 1.23 -16.95 -11.09
C ASP A 192 1.22 -16.54 -12.56
N ALA A 193 0.10 -16.68 -13.24
CA ALA A 193 -0.03 -16.40 -14.66
C ALA A 193 -0.26 -14.90 -14.90
N ILE A 194 0.67 -14.24 -15.61
CA ILE A 194 0.58 -12.80 -15.95
C ILE A 194 -0.78 -12.43 -16.56
N ARG A 195 -1.30 -13.28 -17.49
CA ARG A 195 -2.61 -13.04 -18.12
C ARG A 195 -3.79 -13.10 -17.15
N SER A 196 -3.75 -14.02 -16.17
CA SER A 196 -4.80 -14.12 -15.14
C SER A 196 -4.79 -12.91 -14.23
N VAL A 197 -3.61 -12.55 -13.74
CA VAL A 197 -3.39 -11.37 -12.91
C VAL A 197 -3.83 -10.09 -13.63
N ALA A 198 -3.43 -9.94 -14.90
CA ALA A 198 -3.80 -8.78 -15.71
C ALA A 198 -5.33 -8.68 -15.91
N LEU A 199 -5.98 -9.80 -16.22
CA LEU A 199 -7.44 -9.81 -16.41
C LEU A 199 -8.18 -9.41 -15.13
N LEU A 200 -7.86 -10.06 -14.00
CA LEU A 200 -8.55 -9.81 -12.73
C LEU A 200 -8.27 -8.41 -12.19
N THR A 201 -7.03 -7.94 -12.29
CA THR A 201 -6.69 -6.57 -11.87
C THR A 201 -7.35 -5.51 -12.74
N ARG A 202 -7.52 -5.79 -14.05
CA ARG A 202 -8.27 -4.91 -14.96
C ARG A 202 -9.75 -4.84 -14.57
N VAL A 203 -10.39 -5.97 -14.27
CA VAL A 203 -11.80 -6.00 -13.83
C VAL A 203 -11.99 -5.17 -12.55
N VAL A 204 -11.05 -5.30 -11.59
CA VAL A 204 -11.05 -4.47 -10.37
C VAL A 204 -10.88 -2.98 -10.71
N ALA A 205 -9.99 -2.64 -11.64
CA ALA A 205 -9.80 -1.26 -12.07
C ALA A 205 -11.02 -0.71 -12.82
N ASP A 206 -11.72 -1.54 -13.59
CA ASP A 206 -12.98 -1.16 -14.25
C ASP A 206 -14.09 -0.91 -13.21
N ALA A 207 -14.17 -1.73 -12.14
CA ALA A 207 -15.08 -1.48 -11.02
C ALA A 207 -14.80 -0.15 -10.31
N VAL A 208 -13.52 0.18 -10.13
CA VAL A 208 -13.11 1.50 -9.57
C VAL A 208 -13.51 2.63 -10.51
N ALA A 209 -13.30 2.49 -11.82
CA ALA A 209 -13.68 3.49 -12.80
C ALA A 209 -15.20 3.75 -12.79
N ASP A 210 -16.01 2.67 -12.76
CA ASP A 210 -17.47 2.78 -12.65
C ASP A 210 -17.91 3.47 -11.35
N GLY A 211 -17.24 3.17 -10.23
CA GLY A 211 -17.49 3.84 -8.96
C GLY A 211 -17.16 5.34 -8.99
N LEU A 212 -16.05 5.72 -9.66
CA LEU A 212 -15.67 7.12 -9.87
C LEU A 212 -16.68 7.86 -10.76
N MET A 213 -17.16 7.20 -11.83
CA MET A 213 -18.20 7.76 -12.71
C MET A 213 -19.53 7.95 -11.95
N SER A 214 -19.93 6.97 -11.15
CA SER A 214 -21.14 7.06 -10.32
C SER A 214 -21.06 8.23 -9.32
N ARG A 215 -19.88 8.48 -8.76
CA ARG A 215 -19.64 9.62 -7.86
C ARG A 215 -19.69 10.96 -8.59
N SER A 216 -19.11 11.05 -9.80
CA SER A 216 -19.14 12.29 -10.60
C SER A 216 -20.53 12.58 -11.15
N GLY A 217 -21.29 11.54 -11.56
CA GLY A 217 -22.68 11.71 -12.03
C GLY A 217 -23.67 12.08 -10.93
N ALA A 218 -23.41 11.69 -9.67
CA ALA A 218 -24.21 12.13 -8.53
C ALA A 218 -23.96 13.59 -8.15
N GLY A 219 -22.79 14.16 -8.53
CA GLY A 219 -22.44 15.55 -8.29
C GLY A 219 -23.03 16.55 -9.32
N ASP A 220 -23.50 16.05 -10.46
CA ASP A 220 -24.07 16.91 -11.52
C ASP A 220 -25.61 17.02 -11.42
N GLY A 221 -26.22 16.30 -10.44
CA GLY A 221 -27.65 16.33 -10.15
C GLY A 221 -28.04 17.15 -8.90
N ASP A 222 -27.07 17.64 -8.14
CA ASP A 222 -27.33 18.62 -7.08
C ASP A 222 -27.11 20.02 -7.70
N GLU A 223 -28.20 20.59 -8.21
CA GLU A 223 -28.31 22.02 -8.41
C GLU A 223 -27.78 22.67 -7.12
N LYS A 224 -26.70 23.42 -7.23
CA LYS A 224 -26.32 24.38 -6.20
C LYS A 224 -27.58 25.14 -5.85
N PRO A 225 -28.05 25.14 -4.58
CA PRO A 225 -29.10 26.08 -4.25
C PRO A 225 -28.58 27.46 -4.61
N SER A 226 -29.27 28.07 -5.58
CA SER A 226 -29.05 29.45 -5.97
C SER A 226 -29.14 30.28 -4.70
N THR A 227 -28.12 31.10 -4.46
CA THR A 227 -28.00 32.03 -3.32
C THR A 227 -29.14 33.05 -3.23
N ASP A 228 -30.17 32.92 -4.06
CA ASP A 228 -31.33 33.81 -4.08
C ASP A 228 -32.52 33.36 -3.23
N ASP A 229 -32.46 32.19 -2.56
CA ASP A 229 -33.58 31.67 -1.74
C ASP A 229 -33.31 31.74 -0.22
N LEU A 230 -32.30 32.53 0.21
CA LEU A 230 -32.00 32.78 1.64
C LEU A 230 -32.73 34.03 2.19
N THR A 231 -33.81 34.50 1.53
CA THR A 231 -34.71 35.49 2.07
C THR A 231 -36.05 34.87 2.47
N GLY A 232 -36.05 33.76 3.12
CA GLY A 232 -37.22 33.07 3.70
C GLY A 232 -37.06 32.82 5.20
N ASN A 233 -37.31 33.83 5.96
CA ASN A 233 -38.01 33.87 7.27
C ASN A 233 -38.01 32.56 8.09
N GLU A 234 -36.81 32.06 8.47
CA GLU A 234 -36.73 31.16 9.65
C GLU A 234 -36.54 31.98 10.91
N PRO A 235 -37.35 31.74 11.95
CA PRO A 235 -37.20 32.47 13.21
C PRO A 235 -35.89 32.07 13.88
N LEU A 236 -34.99 33.06 14.06
CA LEU A 236 -33.74 32.94 14.79
C LEU A 236 -33.93 32.17 16.09
N ALA A 237 -33.05 31.21 16.36
CA ALA A 237 -33.06 30.46 17.62
C ALA A 237 -32.93 31.39 18.82
N GLU A 238 -33.54 31.04 19.96
CA GLU A 238 -33.61 31.91 21.14
C GLU A 238 -32.27 32.43 21.63
N TRP A 239 -31.21 31.63 21.51
CA TRP A 239 -29.84 32.02 21.88
C TRP A 239 -29.21 33.06 20.91
N GLU A 240 -29.62 33.09 19.65
CA GLU A 240 -29.19 34.11 18.67
C GLU A 240 -29.87 35.46 18.91
N ARG A 241 -31.09 35.45 19.44
CA ARG A 241 -31.79 36.68 19.85
C ARG A 241 -31.20 37.30 21.12
N GLU A 242 -30.68 36.46 22.03
CA GLU A 242 -30.00 36.94 23.24
C GLU A 242 -28.64 37.57 22.90
N LEU A 243 -27.89 37.02 21.95
CA LEU A 243 -26.62 37.60 21.47
C LEU A 243 -26.81 38.96 20.78
N ALA A 244 -27.87 39.11 19.97
CA ALA A 244 -28.16 40.36 19.28
C ALA A 244 -28.67 41.49 20.21
N GLN A 245 -29.14 41.15 21.40
CA GLN A 245 -29.60 42.14 22.42
C GLN A 245 -28.46 42.64 23.32
N HIS A 246 -27.28 42.01 23.29
CA HIS A 246 -26.11 42.40 24.09
C HIS A 246 -25.05 43.22 23.33
N GLU A 247 -25.22 43.48 22.04
CA GLU A 247 -24.38 44.45 21.31
C GLU A 247 -25.00 45.83 21.31
N GLY A 248 -24.78 46.53 22.42
CA GLY A 248 -25.02 47.98 22.54
C GLY A 248 -23.88 48.78 21.87
N PRO A 249 -24.10 50.03 21.47
CA PRO A 249 -23.26 50.75 20.53
C PRO A 249 -21.87 51.05 21.11
N ALA A 250 -20.86 50.80 20.24
CA ALA A 250 -19.49 51.15 20.49
C ALA A 250 -19.30 52.64 20.78
N ALA A 251 -18.80 52.97 21.97
CA ALA A 251 -18.28 54.27 22.28
C ALA A 251 -16.79 54.34 21.91
N GLU A 252 -16.46 55.28 21.06
CA GLU A 252 -15.11 55.76 20.80
C GLU A 252 -14.40 56.13 22.11
N ILE A 253 -13.22 55.59 22.35
CA ILE A 253 -12.32 56.09 23.37
C ILE A 253 -10.96 56.39 22.68
N GLU A 254 -10.67 57.69 22.69
CA GLU A 254 -9.39 58.30 22.29
C GLU A 254 -8.22 57.77 23.10
N ALA A 255 -7.07 57.71 22.43
CA ALA A 255 -5.77 57.44 23.03
C ALA A 255 -5.35 58.57 23.94
N THR A 256 -4.95 58.25 25.19
CA THR A 256 -4.03 59.07 25.98
C THR A 256 -2.98 58.19 26.67
N ASP A 257 -1.77 58.61 26.48
CA ASP A 257 -0.51 58.22 27.12
C ASP A 257 -0.60 58.18 28.65
N GLY A 258 0.16 57.30 29.27
CA GLY A 258 0.59 57.52 30.65
C GLY A 258 0.77 56.29 31.53
N GLU A 259 2.01 55.86 31.66
CA GLU A 259 2.69 55.55 32.93
C GLU A 259 2.25 54.33 33.77
N ALA A 260 3.22 53.44 33.91
CA ALA A 260 3.24 52.36 34.91
C ALA A 260 3.30 52.91 36.36
N PRO A 261 2.84 52.17 37.32
CA PRO A 261 3.65 51.97 38.51
C PRO A 261 3.75 50.49 38.97
N VAL A 262 4.91 50.33 39.57
CA VAL A 262 5.54 49.17 40.21
C VAL A 262 4.99 48.97 41.62
N ILE A 263 5.10 47.73 42.12
CA ILE A 263 5.22 47.21 43.50
C ILE A 263 3.92 47.11 44.36
N SER A 264 3.68 45.96 44.94
CA SER A 264 4.23 45.50 46.23
C SER A 264 3.69 44.15 46.68
N GLU A 265 4.59 43.45 47.36
CA GLU A 265 4.44 42.24 48.15
C GLU A 265 3.31 42.28 49.19
N GLY A 266 2.81 41.11 49.52
CA GLY A 266 2.00 40.94 50.70
C GLY A 266 1.66 39.45 50.94
N ALA A 267 2.44 38.85 51.79
CA ALA A 267 2.33 37.50 52.34
C ALA A 267 1.07 37.29 53.22
N THR A 268 0.62 36.07 53.36
CA THR A 268 0.29 35.24 54.53
C THR A 268 -0.59 34.08 54.09
N ALA A 269 -0.13 32.84 54.16
CA ALA A 269 -0.08 31.86 55.26
C ALA A 269 -1.46 31.32 55.70
N ASN A 270 -1.63 30.08 55.51
CA ASN A 270 -2.19 28.95 56.30
C ASN A 270 -2.88 27.95 55.38
N GLY A 271 -2.66 26.66 55.37
CA GLY A 271 -2.19 25.71 56.37
C GLY A 271 -3.03 24.45 56.23
N SER A 272 -2.42 23.30 56.42
CA SER A 272 -2.98 21.97 56.67
C SER A 272 -2.96 20.99 55.48
N SER A 273 -1.93 20.18 55.35
CA SER A 273 -1.63 18.87 55.95
C SER A 273 -2.59 17.75 55.55
N ALA A 274 -2.05 16.78 54.83
CA ALA A 274 -2.09 15.32 55.03
C ALA A 274 -1.56 14.66 53.73
N GLU A 275 -0.44 14.12 53.82
CA GLU A 275 0.04 12.76 54.18
C GLU A 275 0.17 11.83 52.95
N ALA A 276 1.41 11.68 52.53
CA ALA A 276 1.89 10.59 51.70
C ALA A 276 2.23 9.37 52.56
N PRO A 277 2.17 8.17 52.05
CA PRO A 277 3.10 7.15 52.51
C PRO A 277 4.15 6.81 51.45
N GLN A 278 5.30 6.70 52.02
CA GLN A 278 6.60 6.39 51.45
C GLN A 278 6.71 5.03 50.82
N ALA A 279 7.62 4.97 49.88
CA ALA A 279 8.32 3.85 49.32
C ALA A 279 8.88 2.87 50.34
N ASP A 280 8.90 1.59 50.00
CA ASP A 280 9.89 0.70 50.56
C ASP A 280 10.74 0.05 49.47
N ALA A 281 12.01 -0.05 49.82
CA ALA A 281 13.15 -0.24 48.98
C ALA A 281 13.39 -1.73 48.66
N ALA A 282 14.14 -1.89 47.59
CA ALA A 282 14.78 -3.14 47.16
C ALA A 282 15.67 -3.82 48.23
N PRO A 283 16.02 -5.10 47.99
CA PRO A 283 17.45 -5.31 47.77
C PRO A 283 17.78 -6.12 46.52
N ALA A 284 18.91 -5.74 45.93
CA ALA A 284 19.70 -6.46 44.98
C ALA A 284 20.26 -7.75 45.58
N ASP A 285 20.31 -8.82 44.81
CA ASP A 285 21.37 -9.82 44.96
C ASP A 285 21.72 -10.46 43.63
N ALA A 286 22.96 -10.33 43.34
CA ALA A 286 24.00 -11.08 42.68
C ALA A 286 23.65 -12.07 41.55
N ALA A 287 24.31 -11.84 40.43
CA ALA A 287 24.68 -12.84 39.43
C ALA A 287 25.61 -13.95 40.00
N PRO A 288 25.66 -15.11 39.32
CA PRO A 288 26.95 -15.39 38.69
C PRO A 288 26.84 -15.81 37.20
N ALA A 289 27.89 -15.45 36.50
CA ALA A 289 28.27 -15.90 35.19
C ALA A 289 28.49 -17.42 35.15
N ASP A 290 28.02 -18.06 34.08
CA ASP A 290 28.74 -19.21 33.57
C ASP A 290 28.74 -19.19 32.03
N ALA A 291 29.95 -19.22 31.53
CA ALA A 291 30.30 -19.27 30.13
C ALA A 291 30.22 -20.71 29.66
N THR A 292 29.49 -20.94 28.58
CA THR A 292 29.77 -22.09 27.72
C THR A 292 29.76 -21.64 26.28
N GLN A 293 30.97 -21.59 25.76
CA GLN A 293 31.31 -21.57 24.36
C GLN A 293 30.76 -22.83 23.69
N SER A 294 30.02 -22.67 22.63
CA SER A 294 29.89 -23.74 21.65
C SER A 294 30.21 -23.18 20.26
N GLU A 295 31.30 -23.72 19.79
CA GLU A 295 31.96 -23.67 18.51
C GLU A 295 31.04 -23.47 17.32
N VAL A 296 31.39 -22.44 16.55
CA VAL A 296 30.98 -22.26 15.19
C VAL A 296 31.80 -23.23 14.33
N ALA A 297 31.19 -24.29 13.87
CA ALA A 297 31.75 -25.11 12.82
C ALA A 297 31.68 -24.34 11.50
N GLN A 298 32.82 -23.82 11.09
CA GLN A 298 33.08 -23.38 9.72
C GLN A 298 33.25 -24.65 8.86
N ALA A 299 32.31 -24.88 7.96
CA ALA A 299 32.54 -25.81 6.85
C ALA A 299 33.07 -24.98 5.68
N GLU A 300 34.36 -25.02 5.50
CA GLU A 300 35.04 -24.72 4.24
C GLU A 300 34.61 -25.77 3.20
N VAL A 301 33.94 -25.28 2.16
CA VAL A 301 33.78 -26.06 0.93
C VAL A 301 34.94 -25.69 0.01
N GLU A 302 35.88 -26.62 -0.10
CA GLU A 302 37.00 -26.61 -1.05
C GLU A 302 36.48 -26.35 -2.47
N ARG A 303 37.06 -25.35 -3.08
CA ARG A 303 37.06 -25.09 -4.51
C ARG A 303 37.91 -26.16 -5.17
N GLU A 304 37.30 -27.06 -5.88
CA GLU A 304 38.00 -27.89 -6.84
C GLU A 304 37.97 -27.20 -8.19
N GLU A 305 39.13 -26.71 -8.53
CA GLU A 305 39.53 -26.09 -9.81
C GLU A 305 39.80 -27.24 -10.79
N ALA A 306 38.96 -27.42 -11.77
CA ALA A 306 39.24 -28.26 -12.91
C ALA A 306 39.34 -27.41 -14.18
N ALA A 307 40.55 -27.36 -14.71
CA ALA A 307 40.94 -26.68 -15.93
C ALA A 307 40.31 -27.30 -17.19
N PRO A 308 40.30 -26.55 -18.30
CA PRO A 308 39.53 -26.87 -19.50
C PRO A 308 40.23 -27.91 -20.38
N ALA A 309 39.47 -28.87 -20.87
CA ALA A 309 39.90 -29.76 -21.95
C ALA A 309 39.52 -29.15 -23.30
N GLU A 310 40.55 -29.04 -24.05
CA GLU A 310 40.81 -28.62 -25.43
C GLU A 310 39.96 -29.37 -26.48
N ALA A 311 39.43 -28.60 -27.38
CA ALA A 311 39.19 -28.79 -28.81
C ALA A 311 38.88 -30.17 -29.37
N ALA A 312 37.78 -30.27 -30.06
CA ALA A 312 37.69 -30.98 -31.34
C ALA A 312 36.60 -30.34 -32.21
N GLN A 313 37.04 -29.55 -33.17
CA GLN A 313 36.25 -29.20 -34.37
C GLN A 313 36.20 -30.40 -35.30
N PRO A 314 35.09 -30.69 -35.99
CA PRO A 314 35.14 -31.35 -37.27
C PRO A 314 34.97 -30.35 -38.41
N GLU A 315 35.90 -30.44 -39.34
CA GLU A 315 35.95 -29.73 -40.62
C GLU A 315 34.78 -30.06 -41.56
N PRO A 316 34.57 -29.22 -42.59
CA PRO A 316 33.44 -29.33 -43.51
C PRO A 316 33.76 -30.30 -44.66
N VAL A 317 32.81 -31.15 -44.97
CA VAL A 317 32.88 -31.97 -46.20
C VAL A 317 32.15 -31.27 -47.34
N ALA A 318 32.89 -31.05 -48.39
CA ALA A 318 32.52 -30.36 -49.60
C ALA A 318 31.58 -31.17 -50.50
N ALA A 319 30.76 -30.38 -51.19
CA ALA A 319 30.33 -30.47 -52.58
C ALA A 319 30.17 -31.85 -53.27
N GLY A 320 28.98 -32.04 -53.74
CA GLY A 320 28.69 -33.02 -54.82
C GLY A 320 27.46 -32.59 -55.57
N SER A 321 27.70 -31.93 -56.68
CA SER A 321 26.91 -31.54 -57.82
C SER A 321 26.20 -32.70 -58.50
N GLN A 322 25.09 -32.40 -59.12
CA GLN A 322 24.48 -32.80 -60.41
C GLN A 322 22.96 -32.94 -60.21
N ALA A 323 22.16 -32.13 -60.81
CA ALA A 323 21.78 -31.92 -62.20
C ALA A 323 20.79 -32.98 -62.73
N GLU A 324 19.79 -32.41 -63.41
CA GLU A 324 18.86 -33.00 -64.40
C GLU A 324 17.72 -33.88 -63.89
N THR A 325 16.55 -33.82 -64.37
CA THR A 325 15.84 -33.28 -65.55
C THR A 325 14.35 -33.37 -65.27
N ALA A 326 13.58 -32.38 -65.58
CA ALA A 326 12.58 -32.30 -66.63
C ALA A 326 11.51 -33.41 -66.77
N SER A 327 10.32 -32.92 -66.87
CA SER A 327 9.16 -33.34 -67.70
C SER A 327 7.99 -33.84 -66.82
N ASP A 328 6.90 -33.15 -66.85
CA ASP A 328 5.89 -32.93 -67.88
C ASP A 328 4.67 -33.82 -67.66
N THR A 329 3.52 -33.20 -67.87
CA THR A 329 2.23 -33.72 -68.32
C THR A 329 1.21 -34.18 -67.28
N ALA A 330 0.24 -33.30 -67.10
CA ALA A 330 -1.21 -33.42 -67.37
C ALA A 330 -1.93 -34.71 -66.89
N GLU A 331 -2.88 -34.59 -66.02
CA GLU A 331 -4.35 -34.75 -66.27
C GLU A 331 -5.12 -34.30 -65.03
#